data_4bd45008576f9a929c2b448bebcbbf8e
#
_entry.id   4bd45008576f9a929c2b448bebcbbf8e
#
_cell.length_a   1.000
_cell.length_b   1.000
_cell.length_c   1.000
_cell.angle_alpha   90.00
_cell.angle_beta   90.00
_cell.angle_gamma   90.00
#
_symmetry.space_group_name_H-M   'P 1'
#
loop_
_entity.id
_entity.type
_entity.pdbx_description
1 polymer ?
#
loop_
_entity_poly.entity_id
_entity_poly.type
_entity_poly.pdbx_seq_one_letter_code
_entity_poly.pdbx_strand_id
1 'polypeptide(L)'
;MAVKDLALSLPEQVWKTVTWREGTRHKLKSRFAAVRVRPAHRDEKRSEPYPEEWLLMEWPAGETEPTKYWLSTLPIQTRLTALVRLAKHRWIIERDYEELKQELGLGHYEGRGWRGFHHHATLCIAAYGFLVIERTRFSPSARAGRLELRAPQIPPYFQPRGSPHTRGTA
;
A
#
# COMPACT_ATOMS: atom_id res chain seq x y z
N MET A 1 -22.94 -2.42 -15.64
CA MET A 1 -23.32 -3.07 -14.37
C MET A 1 -22.60 -2.36 -13.25
N ALA A 2 -23.29 -2.01 -12.17
CA ALA A 2 -22.63 -1.39 -11.01
C ALA A 2 -21.83 -2.44 -10.22
N VAL A 3 -20.75 -1.99 -9.55
CA VAL A 3 -19.88 -2.88 -8.76
C VAL A 3 -20.64 -3.61 -7.65
N LYS A 4 -21.62 -2.94 -7.06
CA LYS A 4 -22.49 -3.51 -6.04
C LYS A 4 -23.34 -4.65 -6.59
N ASP A 5 -23.95 -4.47 -7.76
CA ASP A 5 -24.79 -5.48 -8.41
C ASP A 5 -23.95 -6.72 -8.78
N LEU A 6 -22.73 -6.47 -9.29
CA LEU A 6 -21.78 -7.55 -9.55
C LEU A 6 -21.47 -8.33 -8.27
N ALA A 7 -21.17 -7.63 -7.19
CA ALA A 7 -20.82 -8.26 -5.92
C ALA A 7 -21.95 -9.14 -5.36
N LEU A 8 -23.19 -8.66 -5.46
CA LEU A 8 -24.40 -9.40 -5.01
C LEU A 8 -24.75 -10.58 -5.93
N SER A 9 -24.35 -10.55 -7.21
CA SER A 9 -24.56 -11.65 -8.15
C SER A 9 -23.57 -12.80 -8.01
N LEU A 10 -22.46 -12.60 -7.26
CA LEU A 10 -21.45 -13.63 -7.10
C LEU A 10 -21.94 -14.78 -6.21
N PRO A 11 -21.67 -16.04 -6.61
CA PRO A 11 -22.03 -17.20 -5.79
C PRO A 11 -21.23 -17.20 -4.48
N GLU A 12 -21.84 -17.75 -3.43
CA GLU A 12 -21.24 -17.74 -2.08
C GLU A 12 -19.86 -18.41 -2.01
N GLN A 13 -19.62 -19.40 -2.86
CA GLN A 13 -18.35 -20.13 -2.93
C GLN A 13 -17.14 -19.25 -3.32
N VAL A 14 -17.38 -18.12 -3.98
CA VAL A 14 -16.32 -17.17 -4.36
C VAL A 14 -15.83 -16.38 -3.15
N TRP A 15 -16.69 -16.21 -2.14
CA TRP A 15 -16.38 -15.48 -0.93
C TRP A 15 -15.55 -16.33 0.03
N LYS A 16 -14.32 -15.90 0.32
CA LYS A 16 -13.39 -16.59 1.21
C LYS A 16 -13.13 -15.76 2.45
N THR A 17 -13.14 -16.40 3.62
CA THR A 17 -12.71 -15.74 4.86
C THR A 17 -11.19 -15.62 4.86
N VAL A 18 -10.70 -14.40 4.98
CA VAL A 18 -9.27 -14.08 5.06
C VAL A 18 -8.98 -13.33 6.36
N THR A 19 -7.98 -13.79 7.08
CA THR A 19 -7.39 -13.08 8.22
C THR A 19 -6.16 -12.33 7.73
N TRP A 20 -6.07 -11.03 7.99
CA TRP A 20 -4.96 -10.20 7.48
C TRP A 20 -4.06 -9.63 8.56
N ARG A 21 -4.48 -9.64 9.82
CA ARG A 21 -3.73 -9.11 10.94
C ARG A 21 -4.22 -9.71 12.25
N GLU A 22 -3.29 -9.88 13.20
CA GLU A 22 -3.63 -10.09 14.59
C GLU A 22 -3.92 -8.73 15.24
N GLY A 23 -5.13 -8.54 15.72
CA GLY A 23 -5.51 -7.36 16.50
C GLY A 23 -5.17 -7.56 17.97
N THR A 24 -5.17 -6.47 18.74
CA THR A 24 -4.88 -6.50 20.20
C THR A 24 -5.85 -7.38 20.98
N ARG A 25 -7.09 -7.53 20.52
CA ARG A 25 -8.14 -8.33 21.17
C ARG A 25 -8.55 -9.55 20.35
N HIS A 26 -8.61 -9.41 19.01
CA HIS A 26 -9.07 -10.46 18.09
C HIS A 26 -8.33 -10.42 16.77
N LYS A 27 -8.26 -11.58 16.09
CA LYS A 27 -7.80 -11.65 14.70
C LYS A 27 -8.76 -10.88 13.80
N LEU A 28 -8.24 -9.93 13.03
CA LEU A 28 -9.02 -9.19 12.05
C LEU A 28 -9.26 -10.06 10.84
N LYS A 29 -10.50 -10.45 10.62
CA LYS A 29 -10.96 -11.32 9.54
C LYS A 29 -12.24 -10.78 8.91
N SER A 30 -12.42 -11.01 7.62
CA SER A 30 -13.66 -10.71 6.89
C SER A 30 -13.80 -11.67 5.71
N ARG A 31 -14.95 -11.68 5.04
CA ARG A 31 -15.13 -12.38 3.77
C ARG A 31 -14.66 -11.47 2.63
N PHE A 32 -13.91 -12.05 1.70
CA PHE A 32 -13.43 -11.37 0.51
C PHE A 32 -13.72 -12.18 -0.74
N ALA A 33 -14.01 -11.47 -1.82
CA ALA A 33 -14.05 -12.03 -3.16
C ALA A 33 -13.15 -11.17 -4.08
N ALA A 34 -12.54 -11.79 -5.07
CA ALA A 34 -11.75 -11.08 -6.09
C ALA A 34 -12.11 -11.63 -7.47
N VAL A 35 -12.42 -10.74 -8.40
CA VAL A 35 -12.76 -11.07 -9.79
C VAL A 35 -12.00 -10.15 -10.74
N ARG A 36 -11.81 -10.60 -11.99
CA ARG A 36 -11.26 -9.76 -13.05
C ARG A 36 -12.38 -8.94 -13.68
N VAL A 37 -12.17 -7.64 -13.79
CA VAL A 37 -13.12 -6.70 -14.39
C VAL A 37 -12.41 -5.73 -15.31
N ARG A 38 -13.14 -5.13 -16.25
CA ARG A 38 -12.70 -3.97 -17.02
C ARG A 38 -13.42 -2.74 -16.51
N PRO A 39 -12.68 -1.72 -16.02
CA PRO A 39 -13.28 -0.46 -15.64
C PRO A 39 -13.98 0.19 -16.83
N ALA A 40 -15.24 0.64 -16.65
CA ALA A 40 -16.02 1.26 -17.72
C ALA A 40 -15.99 2.80 -17.66
N HIS A 41 -15.12 3.39 -16.84
CA HIS A 41 -15.04 4.85 -16.69
C HIS A 41 -14.53 5.51 -17.96
N ARG A 42 -15.39 6.33 -18.61
CA ARG A 42 -15.11 7.04 -19.88
C ARG A 42 -14.69 6.11 -21.03
N ASP A 43 -15.14 4.86 -21.00
CA ASP A 43 -14.78 3.84 -22.00
C ASP A 43 -15.34 4.18 -23.37
N GLU A 44 -16.49 4.88 -23.45
CA GLU A 44 -17.13 5.35 -24.68
C GLU A 44 -16.27 6.31 -25.52
N LYS A 45 -15.23 6.89 -24.92
CA LYS A 45 -14.31 7.82 -25.60
C LYS A 45 -13.01 7.15 -26.07
N ARG A 46 -12.87 5.85 -25.85
CA ARG A 46 -11.65 5.10 -26.16
C ARG A 46 -11.83 4.22 -27.39
N SER A 47 -10.77 4.11 -28.17
CA SER A 47 -10.70 3.15 -29.28
C SER A 47 -10.49 1.71 -28.80
N GLU A 48 -9.87 1.53 -27.63
CA GLU A 48 -9.60 0.22 -27.03
C GLU A 48 -10.12 0.18 -25.59
N PRO A 49 -10.72 -0.95 -25.17
CA PRO A 49 -11.18 -1.14 -23.78
C PRO A 49 -10.01 -1.03 -22.79
N TYR A 50 -10.31 -0.64 -21.56
CA TYR A 50 -9.32 -0.70 -20.48
C TYR A 50 -8.82 -2.13 -20.26
N PRO A 51 -7.56 -2.32 -19.85
CA PRO A 51 -7.06 -3.62 -19.45
C PRO A 51 -7.88 -4.17 -18.28
N GLU A 52 -7.87 -5.49 -18.15
CA GLU A 52 -8.51 -6.13 -17.01
C GLU A 52 -7.71 -5.88 -15.74
N GLU A 53 -8.45 -5.59 -14.66
CA GLU A 53 -7.91 -5.36 -13.32
C GLU A 53 -8.61 -6.27 -12.30
N TRP A 54 -8.00 -6.44 -11.14
CA TRP A 54 -8.66 -7.07 -10.03
C TRP A 54 -9.67 -6.11 -9.39
N LEU A 55 -10.91 -6.57 -9.20
CA LEU A 55 -11.85 -6.00 -8.27
C LEU A 55 -11.87 -6.88 -7.02
N LEU A 56 -11.28 -6.37 -5.94
CA LEU A 56 -11.35 -6.98 -4.63
C LEU A 56 -12.52 -6.37 -3.85
N MET A 57 -13.32 -7.21 -3.23
CA MET A 57 -14.51 -6.82 -2.47
C MET A 57 -14.45 -7.39 -1.06
N GLU A 58 -14.89 -6.63 -0.08
CA GLU A 58 -14.97 -7.05 1.32
C GLU A 58 -16.43 -7.09 1.80
N TRP A 59 -16.81 -8.19 2.40
CA TRP A 59 -18.09 -8.38 3.06
C TRP A 59 -17.88 -8.70 4.54
N PRO A 60 -17.91 -7.70 5.44
CA PRO A 60 -17.75 -7.91 6.85
C PRO A 60 -18.90 -8.76 7.44
N ALA A 61 -18.58 -9.46 8.52
CA ALA A 61 -19.60 -10.20 9.26
C ALA A 61 -20.63 -9.23 9.87
N GLY A 62 -21.93 -9.55 9.74
CA GLY A 62 -23.02 -8.72 10.24
C GLY A 62 -23.52 -7.66 9.26
N GLU A 63 -22.81 -7.42 8.16
CA GLU A 63 -23.31 -6.53 7.11
C GLU A 63 -24.21 -7.27 6.13
N THR A 64 -25.23 -6.57 5.61
CA THR A 64 -26.20 -7.11 4.65
C THR A 64 -25.63 -7.17 3.24
N GLU A 65 -24.56 -6.41 2.97
CA GLU A 65 -23.95 -6.27 1.66
C GLU A 65 -22.43 -6.00 1.75
N PRO A 66 -21.65 -6.20 0.68
CA PRO A 66 -20.25 -5.80 0.63
C PRO A 66 -20.08 -4.29 0.82
N THR A 67 -19.13 -3.88 1.67
CA THR A 67 -18.96 -2.48 2.10
C THR A 67 -17.76 -1.79 1.49
N LYS A 68 -16.73 -2.55 1.05
CA LYS A 68 -15.50 -1.98 0.51
C LYS A 68 -15.08 -2.67 -0.77
N TYR A 69 -14.56 -1.84 -1.69
CA TYR A 69 -14.18 -2.24 -3.03
C TYR A 69 -12.84 -1.61 -3.38
N TRP A 70 -11.93 -2.38 -3.99
CA TRP A 70 -10.62 -1.91 -4.47
C TRP A 70 -10.36 -2.44 -5.87
N LEU A 71 -9.84 -1.58 -6.73
CA LEU A 71 -9.25 -1.98 -8.01
C LEU A 71 -7.74 -2.17 -7.85
N SER A 72 -7.18 -3.13 -8.56
CA SER A 72 -5.75 -3.41 -8.51
C SER A 72 -5.25 -3.93 -9.86
N THR A 73 -4.16 -3.33 -10.33
CA THR A 73 -3.44 -3.70 -11.57
C THR A 73 -2.45 -4.85 -11.38
N LEU A 74 -2.46 -5.50 -10.23
CA LEU A 74 -1.58 -6.64 -9.96
C LEU A 74 -1.77 -7.79 -10.95
N PRO A 75 -0.72 -8.60 -11.19
CA PRO A 75 -0.77 -9.72 -12.11
C PRO A 75 -1.90 -10.71 -11.82
N ILE A 76 -2.41 -11.38 -12.87
CA ILE A 76 -3.53 -12.34 -12.77
C ILE A 76 -3.23 -13.50 -11.81
N GLN A 77 -1.97 -13.85 -11.60
CA GLN A 77 -1.53 -14.93 -10.70
C GLN A 77 -1.56 -14.52 -9.23
N THR A 78 -1.91 -13.25 -8.92
CA THR A 78 -1.91 -12.75 -7.54
C THR A 78 -2.96 -13.46 -6.71
N ARG A 79 -2.53 -14.05 -5.59
CA ARG A 79 -3.43 -14.77 -4.67
C ARG A 79 -4.33 -13.80 -3.92
N LEU A 80 -5.55 -14.23 -3.61
CA LEU A 80 -6.52 -13.44 -2.83
C LEU A 80 -5.93 -12.90 -1.52
N THR A 81 -5.16 -13.71 -0.80
CA THR A 81 -4.52 -13.29 0.46
C THR A 81 -3.52 -12.15 0.28
N ALA A 82 -2.82 -12.10 -0.86
CA ALA A 82 -1.90 -11.00 -1.19
C ALA A 82 -2.68 -9.73 -1.55
N LEU A 83 -3.75 -9.82 -2.32
CA LEU A 83 -4.65 -8.69 -2.62
C LEU A 83 -5.22 -8.09 -1.32
N VAL A 84 -5.74 -8.95 -0.43
CA VAL A 84 -6.29 -8.52 0.87
C VAL A 84 -5.23 -7.84 1.72
N ARG A 85 -4.02 -8.42 1.81
CA ARG A 85 -2.92 -7.85 2.59
C ARG A 85 -2.56 -6.45 2.09
N LEU A 86 -2.46 -6.26 0.78
CA LEU A 86 -2.17 -4.95 0.19
C LEU A 86 -3.30 -3.95 0.39
N ALA A 87 -4.55 -4.34 0.15
CA ALA A 87 -5.71 -3.47 0.39
C ALA A 87 -5.82 -3.02 1.86
N LYS A 88 -5.43 -3.90 2.79
CA LYS A 88 -5.43 -3.60 4.22
C LYS A 88 -4.16 -2.90 4.72
N HIS A 89 -3.14 -2.71 3.88
CA HIS A 89 -1.91 -2.01 4.25
C HIS A 89 -2.08 -0.50 4.42
N ARG A 90 -3.15 0.07 3.86
CA ARG A 90 -3.40 1.53 3.92
C ARG A 90 -3.35 2.11 5.34
N TRP A 91 -3.86 1.39 6.33
CA TRP A 91 -3.82 1.85 7.72
C TRP A 91 -2.39 2.08 8.25
N ILE A 92 -1.39 1.38 7.71
CA ILE A 92 0.03 1.58 8.08
C ILE A 92 0.46 2.97 7.65
N ILE A 93 0.08 3.42 6.44
CA ILE A 93 0.40 4.76 5.93
C ILE A 93 -0.20 5.83 6.84
N GLU A 94 -1.45 5.64 7.25
CA GLU A 94 -2.15 6.59 8.14
C GLU A 94 -1.45 6.66 9.50
N ARG A 95 -1.07 5.52 10.07
CA ARG A 95 -0.32 5.46 11.33
C ARG A 95 1.09 6.06 11.20
N ASP A 96 1.81 5.73 10.13
CA ASP A 96 3.14 6.26 9.89
C ASP A 96 3.11 7.79 9.74
N TYR A 97 2.04 8.31 9.12
CA TYR A 97 1.82 9.75 9.01
C TYR A 97 1.48 10.40 10.35
N GLU A 98 0.74 9.71 11.20
CA GLU A 98 0.44 10.14 12.57
C GLU A 98 1.72 10.17 13.42
N GLU A 99 2.54 9.12 13.39
CA GLU A 99 3.84 9.08 14.07
C GLU A 99 4.77 10.20 13.57
N LEU A 100 4.84 10.44 12.25
CA LEU A 100 5.61 11.54 11.68
C LEU A 100 5.17 12.90 12.21
N LYS A 101 3.87 13.14 12.33
CA LYS A 101 3.33 14.42 12.80
C LYS A 101 3.48 14.61 14.30
N GLN A 102 3.16 13.60 15.08
CA GLN A 102 3.07 13.71 16.54
C GLN A 102 4.42 13.49 17.22
N GLU A 103 5.15 12.44 16.82
CA GLU A 103 6.39 12.04 17.49
C GLU A 103 7.63 12.74 16.91
N LEU A 104 7.66 12.95 15.59
CA LEU A 104 8.81 13.54 14.91
C LEU A 104 8.62 14.98 14.48
N GLY A 105 7.49 15.58 14.84
CA GLY A 105 7.24 17.01 14.68
C GLY A 105 7.04 17.49 13.25
N LEU A 106 6.69 16.61 12.29
CA LEU A 106 6.42 17.03 10.91
C LEU A 106 5.36 18.14 10.81
N GLY A 107 4.41 18.16 11.75
CA GLY A 107 3.37 19.18 11.86
C GLY A 107 3.79 20.44 12.60
N HIS A 108 4.99 20.53 13.20
CA HIS A 108 5.44 21.61 14.06
C HIS A 108 6.29 22.66 13.35
N TYR A 109 6.31 22.66 12.01
CA TYR A 109 7.04 23.68 11.26
C TYR A 109 6.31 25.04 11.30
N GLU A 110 6.91 26.01 11.96
CA GLU A 110 6.35 27.38 12.09
C GLU A 110 6.92 28.38 11.09
N GLY A 111 7.88 27.96 10.27
CA GLY A 111 8.52 28.81 9.26
C GLY A 111 7.59 29.09 8.07
N ARG A 112 7.86 30.22 7.36
CA ARG A 112 7.10 30.65 6.17
C ARG A 112 7.79 30.29 4.85
N GLY A 113 9.02 29.83 4.88
CA GLY A 113 9.83 29.60 3.69
C GLY A 113 9.68 28.20 3.13
N TRP A 114 9.45 28.07 1.83
CA TRP A 114 9.39 26.79 1.12
C TRP A 114 10.61 25.90 1.35
N ARG A 115 11.82 26.47 1.27
CA ARG A 115 13.07 25.73 1.53
C ARG A 115 13.15 25.20 2.95
N GLY A 116 12.74 26.02 3.94
CA GLY A 116 12.74 25.61 5.33
C GLY A 116 11.79 24.46 5.59
N PHE A 117 10.58 24.51 5.00
CA PHE A 117 9.64 23.41 5.08
C PHE A 117 10.21 22.10 4.51
N HIS A 118 10.78 22.13 3.31
CA HIS A 118 11.37 20.94 2.71
C HIS A 118 12.54 20.37 3.52
N HIS A 119 13.40 21.25 4.07
CA HIS A 119 14.49 20.81 4.92
C HIS A 119 13.98 20.13 6.18
N HIS A 120 13.01 20.75 6.87
CA HIS A 120 12.36 20.20 8.06
C HIS A 120 11.68 18.84 7.75
N ALA A 121 10.86 18.79 6.70
CA ALA A 121 10.15 17.56 6.31
C ALA A 121 11.13 16.42 5.95
N THR A 122 12.22 16.73 5.24
CA THR A 122 13.25 15.75 4.89
C THR A 122 13.92 15.18 6.14
N LEU A 123 14.23 16.00 7.13
CA LEU A 123 14.82 15.55 8.40
C LEU A 123 13.86 14.65 9.18
N CYS A 124 12.58 15.03 9.28
CA CYS A 124 11.55 14.20 9.94
C CYS A 124 11.40 12.84 9.25
N ILE A 125 11.34 12.82 7.92
CA ILE A 125 11.23 11.56 7.14
C ILE A 125 12.49 10.70 7.30
N ALA A 126 13.68 11.29 7.28
CA ALA A 126 14.95 10.58 7.47
C ALA A 126 15.03 9.97 8.88
N ALA A 127 14.67 10.73 9.91
CA ALA A 127 14.63 10.26 11.29
C ALA A 127 13.63 9.11 11.45
N TYR A 128 12.44 9.23 10.84
CA TYR A 128 11.44 8.16 10.84
C TYR A 128 11.95 6.89 10.18
N GLY A 129 12.55 7.00 9.00
CA GLY A 129 13.14 5.86 8.30
C GLY A 129 14.23 5.16 9.12
N PHE A 130 15.09 5.94 9.80
CA PHE A 130 16.09 5.41 10.72
C PHE A 130 15.44 4.61 11.87
N LEU A 131 14.42 5.18 12.54
CA LEU A 131 13.73 4.51 13.64
C LEU A 131 13.02 3.23 13.19
N VAL A 132 12.40 3.23 11.99
CA VAL A 132 11.78 2.03 11.42
C VAL A 132 12.81 0.94 11.19
N ILE A 133 13.98 1.28 10.62
CA ILE A 133 15.08 0.33 10.40
C ILE A 133 15.58 -0.24 11.73
N GLU A 134 15.80 0.60 12.74
CA GLU A 134 16.24 0.15 14.06
C GLU A 134 15.20 -0.73 14.76
N ARG A 135 13.92 -0.39 14.71
CA ARG A 135 12.83 -1.24 15.22
C ARG A 135 12.83 -2.63 14.56
N THR A 136 13.12 -2.74 13.26
CA THR A 136 13.20 -4.04 12.58
C THR A 136 14.42 -4.85 13.00
N ARG A 137 15.54 -4.21 13.31
CA ARG A 137 16.77 -4.86 13.78
C ARG A 137 16.67 -5.38 15.21
N PHE A 138 16.03 -4.64 16.09
CA PHE A 138 15.95 -4.92 17.52
C PHE A 138 14.60 -5.50 17.97
N SER A 139 13.68 -5.80 17.04
CA SER A 139 12.40 -6.42 17.40
C SER A 139 12.61 -7.81 18.03
N PRO A 140 12.03 -8.10 19.21
CA PRO A 140 12.14 -9.39 19.85
C PRO A 140 11.68 -10.56 18.98
N SER A 141 10.72 -10.33 18.08
CA SER A 141 10.21 -11.32 17.13
C SER A 141 11.17 -11.60 15.95
N ALA A 142 12.18 -10.75 15.70
CA ALA A 142 13.18 -10.98 14.65
C ALA A 142 14.15 -12.12 15.01
N ARG A 143 14.21 -12.56 16.27
CA ARG A 143 15.02 -13.70 16.70
C ARG A 143 14.41 -15.07 16.36
N ALA A 144 13.11 -15.14 16.05
CA ALA A 144 12.43 -16.42 15.80
C ALA A 144 12.25 -16.79 14.32
N GLY A 145 12.62 -15.94 13.38
CA GLY A 145 12.57 -16.23 11.95
C GLY A 145 13.39 -15.22 11.19
N ARG A 146 14.52 -15.65 10.66
CA ARG A 146 15.34 -14.90 9.72
C ARG A 146 14.53 -14.72 8.41
N LEU A 147 13.57 -13.80 8.41
CA LEU A 147 13.04 -13.27 7.18
C LEU A 147 14.15 -12.41 6.57
N GLU A 148 14.81 -12.94 5.56
CA GLU A 148 15.62 -12.13 4.65
C GLU A 148 14.71 -11.06 4.07
N LEU A 149 14.70 -9.90 4.69
CA LEU A 149 14.15 -8.68 4.08
C LEU A 149 15.09 -8.36 2.92
N ARG A 150 14.76 -8.85 1.74
CA ARG A 150 15.37 -8.41 0.50
C ARG A 150 15.22 -6.89 0.48
N ALA A 151 16.35 -6.18 0.51
CA ALA A 151 16.35 -4.72 0.40
C ALA A 151 15.45 -4.32 -0.78
N PRO A 152 14.60 -3.27 -0.61
CA PRO A 152 13.77 -2.81 -1.71
C PRO A 152 14.66 -2.49 -2.90
N GLN A 153 14.40 -3.17 -4.02
CA GLN A 153 15.10 -2.90 -5.28
C GLN A 153 14.66 -1.49 -5.73
N ILE A 154 15.56 -0.53 -5.65
CA ILE A 154 15.32 0.83 -6.14
C ILE A 154 15.17 0.73 -7.67
N PRO A 155 14.05 1.18 -8.25
CA PRO A 155 13.86 1.17 -9.69
C PRO A 155 15.00 1.91 -10.41
N PRO A 156 15.43 1.48 -11.61
CA PRO A 156 16.62 2.01 -12.29
C PRO A 156 16.56 3.51 -12.65
N TYR A 157 15.39 4.13 -12.61
CA TYR A 157 15.26 5.58 -12.85
C TYR A 157 15.67 6.46 -11.65
N PHE A 158 16.02 5.86 -10.50
CA PHE A 158 16.50 6.60 -9.33
C PHE A 158 18.04 6.58 -9.20
N GLN A 159 18.76 6.12 -10.21
CA GLN A 159 20.24 6.23 -10.21
C GLN A 159 20.62 7.68 -10.53
N PRO A 160 21.46 8.35 -9.70
CA PRO A 160 21.96 9.67 -10.01
C PRO A 160 22.76 9.59 -11.32
N ARG A 161 22.41 10.45 -12.29
CA ARG A 161 23.18 10.59 -13.53
C ARG A 161 24.63 10.90 -13.16
N GLY A 162 25.55 10.09 -13.65
CA GLY A 162 26.97 10.25 -13.40
C GLY A 162 27.45 11.68 -13.67
N SER A 163 28.33 12.17 -12.82
CA SER A 163 29.00 13.45 -12.95
C SER A 163 29.69 13.55 -14.32
N PRO A 164 29.67 14.70 -15.01
CA PRO A 164 30.35 14.85 -16.28
C PRO A 164 31.87 14.69 -16.09
N HIS A 165 32.46 13.81 -16.89
CA HIS A 165 33.92 13.66 -17.00
C HIS A 165 34.58 15.03 -17.24
N THR A 166 35.41 15.47 -16.31
CA THR A 166 36.39 16.51 -16.55
C THR A 166 37.39 15.99 -17.61
N ARG A 167 37.32 16.54 -18.82
CA ARG A 167 38.39 16.34 -19.81
C ARG A 167 39.65 17.00 -19.27
N GLY A 168 40.68 16.22 -18.97
CA GLY A 168 42.02 16.71 -18.78
C GLY A 168 42.54 17.22 -20.12
N THR A 169 43.01 18.47 -20.12
CA THR A 169 43.88 19.05 -21.14
C THR A 169 45.30 18.65 -20.86
N ALA A 170 45.90 17.93 -21.80
CA ALA A 170 47.35 17.87 -21.95
C ALA A 170 47.85 19.11 -22.66
#